data_ed196157087034184c6e8443c66e5e3d
#
_entry.id   ed196157087034184c6e8443c66e5e3d
#
_cell.length_a   1.000
_cell.length_b   1.000
_cell.length_c   1.000
_cell.angle_alpha   90.00
_cell.angle_beta   90.00
_cell.angle_gamma   90.00
#
_symmetry.space_group_name_H-M   'P 1'
#
loop_
_entity.id
_entity.type
_entity.pdbx_description
1 polymer ?
#
loop_
_entity_poly.entity_id
_entity_poly.type
_entity_poly.pdbx_seq_one_letter_code
_entity_poly.pdbx_strand_id
1 'polypeptide(L)'
;MAIALLKLKAEGKINSAFVLDFDAHTGDGTKDCLRDWKEVKILNPMSESDKYISEIENFIAGIDYVDIIAVSAGFDSYCLDVGGKLQTFDFYNIGRIMKNLSLRMKHGRRFAILEGGYYLPDLGKNVLAFCQGFE
;
A
#
# COMPACT_ATOMS: atom_id res chain seq x y z
N MET A 1 4.12 5.51 8.52
CA MET A 1 3.45 4.18 8.52
C MET A 1 3.65 3.41 9.84
N ALA A 2 4.83 2.95 10.17
CA ALA A 2 5.11 2.09 11.35
C ALA A 2 4.59 2.66 12.68
N ILE A 3 4.81 3.94 12.97
CA ILE A 3 4.36 4.59 14.21
C ILE A 3 2.84 4.45 14.41
N ALA A 4 2.04 4.68 13.36
CA ALA A 4 0.59 4.55 13.44
C ALA A 4 0.15 3.12 13.79
N LEU A 5 0.75 2.13 13.13
CA LEU A 5 0.43 0.72 13.37
C LEU A 5 0.87 0.25 14.75
N LEU A 6 2.08 0.61 15.20
CA LEU A 6 2.58 0.27 16.54
C LEU A 6 1.74 0.91 17.65
N LYS A 7 1.26 2.14 17.44
CA LYS A 7 0.34 2.80 18.38
C LYS A 7 -0.98 2.03 18.48
N LEU A 8 -1.61 1.69 17.35
CA LEU A 8 -2.86 0.91 17.35
C LEU A 8 -2.69 -0.45 18.02
N LYS A 9 -1.55 -1.12 17.79
CA LYS A 9 -1.20 -2.38 18.46
C LYS A 9 -1.05 -2.18 19.98
N ALA A 10 -0.30 -1.17 20.40
CA ALA A 10 -0.08 -0.88 21.83
C ALA A 10 -1.39 -0.53 22.55
N GLU A 11 -2.35 0.07 21.86
CA GLU A 11 -3.70 0.37 22.39
C GLU A 11 -4.64 -0.86 22.34
N GLY A 12 -4.16 -2.02 21.89
CA GLY A 12 -4.98 -3.25 21.78
C GLY A 12 -6.07 -3.19 20.74
N LYS A 13 -5.99 -2.26 19.77
CA LYS A 13 -7.00 -2.08 18.71
C LYS A 13 -6.81 -3.01 17.52
N ILE A 14 -5.58 -3.47 17.31
CA ILE A 14 -5.21 -4.42 16.26
C ILE A 14 -4.16 -5.41 16.77
N ASN A 15 -4.17 -6.62 16.25
CA ASN A 15 -3.17 -7.65 16.50
C ASN A 15 -2.37 -7.98 15.24
N SER A 16 -2.93 -7.71 14.07
CA SER A 16 -2.32 -8.00 12.76
C SER A 16 -2.54 -6.88 11.76
N ALA A 17 -1.62 -6.74 10.80
CA ALA A 17 -1.73 -5.74 9.74
C ALA A 17 -1.12 -6.24 8.43
N PHE A 18 -1.61 -5.69 7.32
CA PHE A 18 -0.94 -5.76 6.02
C PHE A 18 -0.53 -4.36 5.60
N VAL A 19 0.71 -4.20 5.18
CA VAL A 19 1.25 -2.95 4.61
C VAL A 19 1.57 -3.20 3.15
N LEU A 20 0.89 -2.48 2.26
CA LEU A 20 1.33 -2.32 0.88
C LEU A 20 2.13 -1.01 0.80
N ASP A 21 3.36 -1.09 0.34
CA ASP A 21 4.22 0.06 0.09
C ASP A 21 4.53 0.12 -1.41
N PHE A 22 3.88 1.04 -2.12
CA PHE A 22 4.10 1.22 -3.56
C PHE A 22 4.97 2.45 -3.89
N ASP A 23 5.70 2.98 -2.91
CA ASP A 23 6.78 3.94 -3.15
C ASP A 23 7.87 3.30 -4.03
N ALA A 24 8.51 4.10 -4.87
CA ALA A 24 9.57 3.61 -5.76
C ALA A 24 10.83 3.13 -5.01
N HIS A 25 10.96 3.52 -3.75
CA HIS A 25 12.07 3.16 -2.88
C HIS A 25 11.66 2.06 -1.89
N THR A 26 12.65 1.31 -1.40
CA THR A 26 12.40 0.30 -0.37
C THR A 26 12.05 0.95 0.96
N GLY A 27 10.92 0.55 1.54
CA GLY A 27 10.44 1.07 2.82
C GLY A 27 11.20 0.50 4.03
N ASP A 28 12.54 0.59 4.05
CA ASP A 28 13.39 -0.08 5.04
C ASP A 28 13.09 0.38 6.47
N GLY A 29 12.82 1.67 6.68
CA GLY A 29 12.44 2.19 7.99
C GLY A 29 11.15 1.56 8.54
N THR A 30 10.15 1.36 7.68
CA THR A 30 8.91 0.66 8.06
C THR A 30 9.18 -0.81 8.38
N LYS A 31 9.97 -1.50 7.56
CA LYS A 31 10.37 -2.90 7.76
C LYS A 31 11.13 -3.07 9.08
N ASP A 32 12.11 -2.20 9.34
CA ASP A 32 12.93 -2.25 10.55
C ASP A 32 12.12 -2.02 11.82
N CYS A 33 11.22 -1.03 11.81
CA CYS A 33 10.37 -0.74 12.96
C CYS A 33 9.37 -1.88 13.26
N LEU A 34 8.92 -2.61 12.24
CA LEU A 34 7.90 -3.64 12.37
C LEU A 34 8.48 -5.07 12.40
N ARG A 35 9.80 -5.24 12.29
CA ARG A 35 10.47 -6.56 12.15
C ARG A 35 10.14 -7.58 13.24
N ASP A 36 9.92 -7.12 14.47
CA ASP A 36 9.62 -7.99 15.62
C ASP A 36 8.11 -8.30 15.76
N TRP A 37 7.29 -7.75 14.88
CA TRP A 37 5.85 -8.01 14.86
C TRP A 37 5.50 -9.09 13.82
N LYS A 38 5.41 -10.34 14.27
CA LYS A 38 5.22 -11.52 13.40
C LYS A 38 3.90 -11.52 12.60
N GLU A 39 2.88 -10.85 13.13
CA GLU A 39 1.55 -10.78 12.53
C GLU A 39 1.40 -9.61 11.55
N VAL A 40 2.46 -8.88 11.26
CA VAL A 40 2.48 -7.91 10.17
C VAL A 40 3.02 -8.55 8.88
N LYS A 41 2.34 -8.29 7.77
CA LYS A 41 2.80 -8.63 6.43
C LYS A 41 3.11 -7.35 5.68
N ILE A 42 4.24 -7.30 5.00
CA ILE A 42 4.66 -6.10 4.24
C ILE A 42 4.99 -6.54 2.82
N LEU A 43 4.41 -5.86 1.85
CA LEU A 43 4.78 -5.99 0.43
C LEU A 43 5.23 -4.62 -0.08
N ASN A 44 6.42 -4.57 -0.63
CA ASN A 44 6.90 -3.48 -1.47
C ASN A 44 7.16 -4.10 -2.85
N PRO A 45 6.25 -3.90 -3.83
CA PRO A 45 6.35 -4.58 -5.12
C PRO A 45 7.57 -4.11 -5.90
N MET A 46 8.30 -5.05 -6.48
CA MET A 46 9.54 -4.76 -7.21
C MET A 46 9.46 -5.11 -8.70
N SER A 47 8.40 -5.79 -9.13
CA SER A 47 8.19 -6.17 -10.53
C SER A 47 8.09 -4.98 -11.47
N GLU A 48 8.36 -5.24 -12.74
CA GLU A 48 8.13 -4.28 -13.81
C GLU A 48 6.64 -4.05 -14.07
N SER A 49 6.32 -2.99 -14.79
CA SER A 49 4.97 -2.46 -15.00
C SER A 49 3.90 -3.50 -15.32
N ASP A 50 4.21 -4.43 -16.24
CA ASP A 50 3.29 -5.47 -16.70
C ASP A 50 2.96 -6.53 -15.64
N LYS A 51 3.80 -6.68 -14.64
CA LYS A 51 3.68 -7.66 -13.56
C LYS A 51 3.39 -7.04 -12.19
N TYR A 52 3.45 -5.73 -12.08
CA TYR A 52 3.34 -5.03 -10.80
C TYR A 52 2.01 -5.32 -10.08
N ILE A 53 0.91 -5.17 -10.80
CA ILE A 53 -0.43 -5.44 -10.24
C ILE A 53 -0.60 -6.93 -9.91
N SER A 54 -0.12 -7.83 -10.79
CA SER A 54 -0.21 -9.26 -10.52
C SER A 54 0.64 -9.72 -9.33
N GLU A 55 1.78 -9.06 -9.05
CA GLU A 55 2.58 -9.29 -7.85
C GLU A 55 1.77 -8.97 -6.59
N ILE A 56 1.06 -7.84 -6.57
CA ILE A 56 0.18 -7.46 -5.45
C ILE A 56 -0.94 -8.50 -5.29
N GLU A 57 -1.64 -8.85 -6.38
CA GLU A 57 -2.74 -9.82 -6.34
C GLU A 57 -2.30 -11.20 -5.85
N ASN A 58 -1.16 -11.70 -6.33
CA ASN A 58 -0.58 -12.96 -5.90
C ASN A 58 -0.22 -12.96 -4.41
N PHE A 59 0.38 -11.87 -3.93
CA PHE A 59 0.74 -11.75 -2.52
C PHE A 59 -0.49 -11.76 -1.61
N ILE A 60 -1.52 -10.96 -1.94
CA ILE A 60 -2.73 -10.85 -1.12
C ILE A 60 -3.63 -12.09 -1.20
N ALA A 61 -3.46 -12.93 -2.23
CA ALA A 61 -4.16 -14.23 -2.29
C ALA A 61 -3.79 -15.15 -1.12
N GLY A 62 -2.57 -15.02 -0.57
CA GLY A 62 -2.10 -15.75 0.60
C GLY A 62 -2.43 -15.08 1.94
N ILE A 63 -3.26 -14.04 1.95
CA ILE A 63 -3.68 -13.35 3.20
C ILE A 63 -5.12 -13.72 3.52
N ASP A 64 -5.33 -14.58 4.51
CA ASP A 64 -6.67 -14.95 4.95
C ASP A 64 -7.33 -13.81 5.72
N TYR A 65 -6.61 -13.24 6.70
CA TYR A 65 -7.11 -12.17 7.55
C TYR A 65 -5.99 -11.28 8.09
N VAL A 66 -6.28 -9.99 8.22
CA VAL A 66 -5.56 -9.01 9.05
C VAL A 66 -6.56 -8.00 9.61
N ASP A 67 -6.25 -7.40 10.75
CA ASP A 67 -7.16 -6.44 11.42
C ASP A 67 -7.24 -5.09 10.70
N ILE A 68 -6.22 -4.72 9.94
CA ILE A 68 -6.16 -3.45 9.22
C ILE A 68 -5.26 -3.57 7.98
N ILE A 69 -5.61 -2.82 6.95
CA ILE A 69 -4.78 -2.63 5.75
C ILE A 69 -4.23 -1.22 5.75
N ALA A 70 -2.93 -1.10 5.57
CA ALA A 70 -2.22 0.16 5.53
C ALA A 70 -1.49 0.30 4.19
N VAL A 71 -1.44 1.50 3.63
CA VAL A 71 -0.78 1.76 2.35
C VAL A 71 0.19 2.93 2.50
N SER A 72 1.49 2.69 2.26
CA SER A 72 2.46 3.74 1.98
C SER A 72 2.32 4.09 0.50
N ALA A 73 1.71 5.24 0.23
CA ALA A 73 1.29 5.63 -1.10
C ALA A 73 2.32 6.59 -1.72
N GLY A 74 3.36 6.03 -2.35
CA GLY A 74 4.37 6.76 -3.10
C GLY A 74 4.02 6.85 -4.59
N PHE A 75 3.69 8.06 -5.04
CA PHE A 75 3.34 8.31 -6.44
C PHE A 75 4.55 8.51 -7.35
N ASP A 76 5.74 8.42 -6.79
CA ASP A 76 7.02 8.41 -7.52
C ASP A 76 7.27 7.12 -8.31
N SER A 77 6.47 6.07 -8.10
CA SER A 77 6.38 4.90 -8.98
C SER A 77 5.73 5.21 -10.35
N TYR A 78 5.20 6.43 -10.57
CA TYR A 78 4.59 6.85 -11.82
C TYR A 78 5.57 6.76 -13.00
N CYS A 79 5.06 6.43 -14.20
CA CYS A 79 5.88 6.19 -15.40
C CYS A 79 6.71 7.41 -15.86
N LEU A 80 6.32 8.63 -15.49
CA LEU A 80 7.05 9.87 -15.76
C LEU A 80 7.81 10.41 -14.52
N ASP A 81 7.84 9.65 -13.43
CA ASP A 81 8.58 9.95 -12.21
C ASP A 81 9.77 8.98 -12.04
N VAL A 82 10.46 9.02 -10.90
CA VAL A 82 11.72 8.28 -10.62
C VAL A 82 11.57 6.77 -10.80
N GLY A 83 10.43 6.21 -10.41
CA GLY A 83 10.18 4.76 -10.47
C GLY A 83 9.87 4.23 -11.86
N GLY A 84 9.27 5.04 -12.73
CA GLY A 84 9.08 4.72 -14.14
C GLY A 84 8.17 3.54 -14.47
N LYS A 85 7.28 3.13 -13.56
CA LYS A 85 6.56 1.86 -13.66
C LYS A 85 5.05 1.98 -13.90
N LEU A 86 4.35 2.83 -13.17
CA LEU A 86 2.89 2.82 -13.09
C LEU A 86 2.25 3.92 -13.94
N GLN A 87 1.10 3.61 -14.51
CA GLN A 87 0.21 4.57 -15.15
C GLN A 87 -0.82 5.10 -14.15
N THR A 88 -1.49 6.20 -14.46
CA THR A 88 -2.56 6.77 -13.62
C THR A 88 -3.64 5.72 -13.27
N PHE A 89 -4.00 4.86 -14.24
CA PHE A 89 -5.01 3.83 -14.01
C PHE A 89 -4.55 2.72 -13.06
N ASP A 90 -3.25 2.48 -12.95
CA ASP A 90 -2.71 1.49 -12.02
C ASP A 90 -2.90 1.93 -10.57
N PHE A 91 -2.78 3.21 -10.28
CA PHE A 91 -3.08 3.74 -8.94
C PHE A 91 -4.55 3.53 -8.56
N TYR A 92 -5.49 3.73 -9.50
CA TYR A 92 -6.89 3.37 -9.29
C TYR A 92 -7.06 1.88 -8.99
N ASN A 93 -6.41 1.01 -9.76
CA ASN A 93 -6.47 -0.43 -9.56
C ASN A 93 -5.90 -0.84 -8.20
N ILE A 94 -4.76 -0.29 -7.78
CA ILE A 94 -4.17 -0.54 -6.46
C ILE A 94 -5.15 -0.14 -5.36
N GLY A 95 -5.75 1.04 -5.44
CA GLY A 95 -6.77 1.48 -4.50
C GLY A 95 -7.94 0.49 -4.41
N ARG A 96 -8.49 0.10 -5.56
CA ARG A 96 -9.60 -0.86 -5.65
C ARG A 96 -9.25 -2.24 -5.09
N ILE A 97 -8.04 -2.74 -5.34
CA ILE A 97 -7.55 -4.01 -4.80
C ILE A 97 -7.50 -3.95 -3.27
N MET A 98 -6.97 -2.88 -2.68
CA MET A 98 -6.87 -2.72 -1.23
C MET A 98 -8.25 -2.56 -0.58
N LYS A 99 -9.16 -1.81 -1.22
CA LYS A 99 -10.57 -1.74 -0.81
C LYS A 99 -11.19 -3.14 -0.77
N ASN A 100 -11.13 -3.86 -1.88
CA ASN A 100 -11.73 -5.19 -1.99
C ASN A 100 -11.14 -6.16 -0.96
N LEU A 101 -9.83 -6.10 -0.71
CA LEU A 101 -9.18 -6.90 0.33
C LEU A 101 -9.78 -6.62 1.71
N SER A 102 -9.96 -5.34 2.09
CA SER A 102 -10.55 -4.98 3.39
C SER A 102 -12.01 -5.42 3.54
N LEU A 103 -12.78 -5.35 2.45
CA LEU A 103 -14.18 -5.81 2.42
C LEU A 103 -14.27 -7.34 2.49
N ARG A 104 -13.37 -8.07 1.81
CA ARG A 104 -13.26 -9.53 1.93
C ARG A 104 -13.05 -9.98 3.38
N MET A 105 -12.31 -9.18 4.16
CA MET A 105 -12.09 -9.42 5.60
C MET A 105 -13.24 -8.96 6.50
N LYS A 106 -14.35 -8.47 5.92
CA LYS A 106 -15.59 -8.06 6.60
C LYS A 106 -15.45 -6.91 7.59
N HIS A 107 -14.41 -6.08 7.46
CA HIS A 107 -14.25 -4.91 8.37
C HIS A 107 -14.06 -3.58 7.66
N GLY A 108 -13.60 -3.55 6.41
CA GLY A 108 -13.37 -2.32 5.66
C GLY A 108 -12.27 -1.39 6.23
N ARG A 109 -11.56 -1.82 7.28
CA ARG A 109 -10.53 -1.00 7.96
C ARG A 109 -9.30 -0.89 7.08
N ARG A 110 -9.10 0.31 6.56
CA ARG A 110 -7.93 0.65 5.75
C ARG A 110 -7.59 2.12 5.87
N PHE A 111 -6.33 2.46 5.69
CA PHE A 111 -5.86 3.82 5.57
C PHE A 111 -4.63 3.88 4.67
N ALA A 112 -4.36 5.07 4.13
CA ALA A 112 -3.16 5.33 3.35
C ALA A 112 -2.44 6.57 3.89
N ILE A 113 -1.11 6.58 3.74
CA ILE A 113 -0.26 7.74 4.03
C ILE A 113 0.42 8.12 2.72
N LEU A 114 0.31 9.40 2.34
CA LEU A 114 0.99 9.95 1.19
C LEU A 114 2.50 10.00 1.48
N GLU A 115 3.28 9.44 0.56
CA GLU A 115 4.75 9.40 0.62
C GLU A 115 5.36 10.18 -0.55
N GLY A 116 6.15 9.52 -1.42
CA GLY A 116 6.79 10.15 -2.58
C GLY A 116 5.83 10.58 -3.69
N GLY A 117 6.37 11.31 -4.65
CA GLY A 117 5.68 11.79 -5.84
C GLY A 117 6.19 13.17 -6.23
N TYR A 118 6.95 13.24 -7.33
CA TYR A 118 7.74 14.43 -7.70
C TYR A 118 7.37 14.94 -9.10
N TYR A 119 6.67 14.17 -9.92
CA TYR A 119 6.15 14.65 -11.19
C TYR A 119 4.86 15.45 -10.98
N LEU A 120 5.02 16.71 -10.60
CA LEU A 120 3.93 17.61 -10.21
C LEU A 120 2.79 17.75 -11.23
N PRO A 121 3.03 17.76 -12.57
CA PRO A 121 1.95 17.91 -13.55
C PRO A 121 0.82 16.88 -13.40
N ASP A 122 1.13 15.64 -13.06
CA ASP A 122 0.14 14.55 -12.96
C ASP A 122 -0.08 14.05 -11.52
N LEU A 123 0.67 14.58 -10.52
CA LEU A 123 0.58 14.10 -9.15
C LEU A 123 -0.85 14.12 -8.60
N GLY A 124 -1.54 15.26 -8.74
CA GLY A 124 -2.92 15.40 -8.27
C GLY A 124 -3.88 14.41 -8.93
N LYS A 125 -3.70 14.15 -10.23
CA LYS A 125 -4.48 13.19 -11.00
C LYS A 125 -4.23 11.74 -10.51
N ASN A 126 -2.98 11.40 -10.24
CA ASN A 126 -2.60 10.07 -9.75
C ASN A 126 -3.13 9.82 -8.33
N VAL A 127 -3.01 10.82 -7.44
CA VAL A 127 -3.59 10.78 -6.08
C VAL A 127 -5.10 10.61 -6.15
N LEU A 128 -5.79 11.39 -6.99
CA LEU A 128 -7.23 11.29 -7.17
C LEU A 128 -7.64 9.89 -7.65
N ALA A 129 -6.93 9.34 -8.64
CA ALA A 129 -7.21 8.01 -9.17
C ALA A 129 -7.09 6.94 -8.06
N PHE A 130 -6.03 6.98 -7.26
CA PHE A 130 -5.89 6.10 -6.11
C PHE A 130 -7.05 6.25 -5.11
N CYS A 131 -7.38 7.48 -4.72
CA CYS A 131 -8.48 7.74 -3.77
C CYS A 131 -9.82 7.21 -4.29
N GLN A 132 -10.14 7.41 -5.57
CA GLN A 132 -11.38 6.87 -6.19
C GLN A 132 -11.45 5.34 -6.14
N GLY A 133 -10.32 4.65 -6.29
CA GLY A 133 -10.29 3.20 -6.13
C GLY A 133 -10.36 2.76 -4.67
N PHE A 134 -9.75 3.53 -3.77
CA PHE A 134 -9.57 3.19 -2.36
C PHE A 134 -10.80 3.50 -1.50
N GLU A 135 -11.63 4.46 -1.91
CA GLU A 135 -12.87 4.86 -1.21
C GLU A 135 -13.90 3.72 -1.19
#